data_f53e60baae1f7ab0a1e3947951817ad6
#
_entry.id   f53e60baae1f7ab0a1e3947951817ad6
#
_cell.length_a   1.000
_cell.length_b   1.000
_cell.length_c   1.000
_cell.angle_alpha   90.00
_cell.angle_beta   90.00
_cell.angle_gamma   90.00
#
_symmetry.space_group_name_H-M   'P 1'
#
loop_
_entity.id
_entity.type
_entity.pdbx_description
1 polymer ?
#
loop_
_entity_poly.entity_id
_entity_poly.type
_entity_poly.pdbx_seq_one_letter_code
_entity_poly.pdbx_strand_id
1 'polypeptide(L)'
;MPRVFKFFLFFAFVAAAAPISAQTDIKGTWTAELRNARVFLQVRTTPPADWNGERWNHDWNMGQTFPIEDLAGLPANDDQFTVSAIKFDLRREAGTLAMEGAFRDGRGAGLFTFNPRAEYTAEMKSLGFSDTLPLWRRFQLAIHDVGPKYIRALKAEGYDKLPLDDIQRAKTHGVTIDYIRELKAQGFRGVPLETLVRTRDHGVTAEYIKALKAEGYTGTTLEEFVRTRDHGVTQAYIQGMKQAGFGNATVEELIRTKDHGVTPEFIQEIRGLGLTLTTLEEFVRLRDHGVRAAFVQEMKTAGYDKLAADQLVRLRDHGVSGAYVRDLAAQGFKNVPLEDVVRSKDHGVSPEYVADMKELGFKNLTLDQIVRLRDHGITPGFVNHAKARGHKPESVDDLVRLKNGGLWKN
;
A
#
# COMPACT_ATOMS: atom_id res chain seq x y z
N MET A 1 32.12 82.56 44.03
CA MET A 1 31.33 81.75 43.06
C MET A 1 31.29 80.32 43.53
N PRO A 2 30.15 79.79 44.04
CA PRO A 2 30.09 78.43 44.49
C PRO A 2 29.65 77.49 43.35
N ARG A 3 30.33 76.35 43.24
CA ARG A 3 30.03 75.22 42.36
C ARG A 3 28.85 74.44 42.88
N VAL A 4 27.78 74.33 42.10
CA VAL A 4 26.61 73.48 42.40
C VAL A 4 26.90 72.07 41.91
N PHE A 5 26.95 71.09 42.86
CA PHE A 5 26.99 69.67 42.57
C PHE A 5 25.54 69.15 42.39
N LYS A 6 25.23 68.71 41.18
CA LYS A 6 23.97 67.97 40.88
C LYS A 6 24.17 66.48 41.21
N PHE A 7 23.49 66.03 42.23
CA PHE A 7 23.33 64.60 42.50
C PHE A 7 22.30 63.98 41.54
N PHE A 8 22.74 63.06 40.69
CA PHE A 8 21.83 62.17 39.95
C PHE A 8 21.51 60.97 40.80
N LEU A 9 20.25 60.83 41.23
CA LEU A 9 19.72 59.63 41.85
C LEU A 9 19.39 58.61 40.74
N PHE A 10 20.14 57.48 40.67
CA PHE A 10 19.82 56.36 39.84
C PHE A 10 18.75 55.50 40.56
N PHE A 11 17.51 55.55 40.09
CA PHE A 11 16.48 54.58 40.50
C PHE A 11 16.74 53.28 39.73
N ALA A 12 17.28 52.27 40.40
CA ALA A 12 17.34 50.93 39.87
C ALA A 12 15.90 50.33 39.94
N PHE A 13 15.27 50.23 38.77
CA PHE A 13 14.03 49.46 38.65
C PHE A 13 14.42 47.96 38.69
N VAL A 14 14.26 47.35 39.86
CA VAL A 14 14.23 45.90 39.97
C VAL A 14 12.90 45.44 39.42
N ALA A 15 12.91 45.03 38.16
CA ALA A 15 11.78 44.31 37.57
C ALA A 15 11.67 42.93 38.30
N ALA A 16 10.75 42.86 39.25
CA ALA A 16 10.36 41.57 39.80
C ALA A 16 9.77 40.75 38.63
N ALA A 17 10.50 39.71 38.20
CA ALA A 17 9.97 38.74 37.33
C ALA A 17 8.73 38.11 38.00
N ALA A 18 7.55 38.36 37.46
CA ALA A 18 6.33 37.68 37.92
C ALA A 18 6.59 36.16 37.79
N PRO A 19 6.24 35.40 38.82
CA PRO A 19 6.38 33.93 38.70
C PRO A 19 5.54 33.51 37.47
N ILE A 20 6.17 32.82 36.53
CA ILE A 20 5.48 32.13 35.47
C ILE A 20 4.49 31.20 36.20
N SER A 21 3.21 31.52 36.13
CA SER A 21 2.16 30.68 36.69
C SER A 21 2.28 29.33 36.03
N ALA A 22 2.75 28.33 36.73
CA ALA A 22 2.77 26.96 36.26
C ALA A 22 1.35 26.63 35.80
N GLN A 23 1.19 26.31 34.54
CA GLN A 23 -0.10 25.90 33.97
C GLN A 23 -0.67 24.78 34.84
N THR A 24 -1.76 25.05 35.53
CA THR A 24 -2.32 24.11 36.52
C THR A 24 -3.26 23.09 35.88
N ASP A 25 -3.74 23.36 34.69
CA ASP A 25 -4.67 22.51 33.94
C ASP A 25 -4.43 22.59 32.43
N ILE A 26 -4.75 21.51 31.73
CA ILE A 26 -4.78 21.49 30.25
C ILE A 26 -6.25 21.45 29.84
N LYS A 27 -6.63 22.40 28.97
CA LYS A 27 -7.98 22.54 28.42
C LYS A 27 -7.91 22.50 26.91
N GLY A 28 -9.01 22.08 26.30
CA GLY A 28 -9.13 22.05 24.86
C GLY A 28 -10.54 21.74 24.41
N THR A 29 -10.66 21.39 23.13
CA THR A 29 -11.91 21.01 22.50
C THR A 29 -11.90 19.53 22.17
N TRP A 30 -13.09 18.94 22.14
CA TRP A 30 -13.27 17.60 21.64
C TRP A 30 -14.38 17.55 20.59
N THR A 31 -14.28 16.59 19.67
CA THR A 31 -15.36 16.13 18.81
C THR A 31 -15.48 14.61 18.91
N ALA A 32 -16.68 14.09 18.75
CA ALA A 32 -16.92 12.66 18.81
C ALA A 32 -17.95 12.21 17.78
N GLU A 33 -17.83 10.96 17.34
CA GLU A 33 -18.79 10.29 16.48
C GLU A 33 -19.05 8.88 17.03
N LEU A 34 -20.34 8.57 17.31
CA LEU A 34 -20.78 7.24 17.74
C LEU A 34 -21.04 6.36 16.52
N ARG A 35 -20.48 5.14 16.56
CA ARG A 35 -20.76 4.10 15.56
C ARG A 35 -20.59 2.71 16.18
N ASN A 36 -21.63 1.89 16.13
CA ASN A 36 -21.59 0.48 16.55
C ASN A 36 -21.04 0.31 17.99
N ALA A 37 -21.59 1.03 18.96
CA ALA A 37 -21.16 1.06 20.36
C ALA A 37 -19.67 1.44 20.58
N ARG A 38 -19.07 2.15 19.61
CA ARG A 38 -17.73 2.73 19.71
C ARG A 38 -17.80 4.23 19.45
N VAL A 39 -16.86 4.95 20.03
CA VAL A 39 -16.77 6.42 19.90
C VAL A 39 -15.43 6.77 19.29
N PHE A 40 -15.46 7.32 18.09
CA PHE A 40 -14.30 8.02 17.58
C PHE A 40 -14.24 9.38 18.25
N LEU A 41 -13.27 9.56 19.15
CA LEU A 41 -13.07 10.79 19.91
C LEU A 41 -11.81 11.48 19.42
N GLN A 42 -11.95 12.75 19.03
CA GLN A 42 -10.85 13.62 18.69
C GLN A 42 -10.72 14.72 19.72
N VAL A 43 -9.52 14.94 20.24
CA VAL A 43 -9.20 16.02 21.18
C VAL A 43 -8.20 16.96 20.55
N ARG A 44 -8.34 18.27 20.86
CA ARG A 44 -7.47 19.33 20.35
C ARG A 44 -7.14 20.29 21.48
N THR A 45 -5.86 20.63 21.63
CA THR A 45 -5.37 21.58 22.63
C THR A 45 -4.06 22.22 22.18
N THR A 46 -3.70 23.33 22.80
CA THR A 46 -2.44 24.01 22.50
C THR A 46 -1.38 23.54 23.50
N PRO A 47 -0.24 22.98 23.04
CA PRO A 47 0.88 22.61 23.91
C PRO A 47 1.45 23.84 24.64
N PRO A 48 2.12 23.65 25.80
CA PRO A 48 2.91 24.72 26.45
C PRO A 48 3.98 25.27 25.47
N ALA A 49 4.27 26.57 25.57
CA ALA A 49 5.18 27.27 24.65
C ALA A 49 6.63 26.75 24.70
N ASP A 50 7.03 26.10 25.77
CA ASP A 50 8.36 25.55 26.05
C ASP A 50 8.46 24.03 25.89
N TRP A 51 7.43 23.41 25.33
CA TRP A 51 7.43 21.96 25.10
C TRP A 51 8.47 21.60 24.03
N ASN A 52 9.43 20.71 24.34
CA ASN A 52 10.56 20.28 23.50
C ASN A 52 11.58 21.36 23.09
N GLY A 53 11.61 22.52 23.74
CA GLY A 53 12.55 23.59 23.41
C GLY A 53 12.30 24.31 22.09
N GLU A 54 11.25 23.97 21.37
CA GLU A 54 10.79 24.62 20.15
C GLU A 54 9.48 25.37 20.39
N ARG A 55 9.32 26.56 19.81
CA ARG A 55 8.03 27.27 19.80
C ARG A 55 7.07 26.55 18.85
N TRP A 56 6.19 25.72 19.38
CA TRP A 56 5.10 25.13 18.63
C TRP A 56 4.01 26.18 18.37
N ASN A 57 3.81 26.51 17.10
CA ASN A 57 2.76 27.44 16.67
C ASN A 57 1.48 26.73 16.21
N HIS A 58 1.38 25.42 16.43
CA HIS A 58 0.24 24.62 15.98
C HIS A 58 -0.44 23.91 17.12
N ASP A 59 -1.76 23.83 17.04
CA ASP A 59 -2.54 23.03 17.96
C ASP A 59 -2.18 21.55 17.83
N TRP A 60 -2.03 20.90 18.96
CA TRP A 60 -1.90 19.44 19.03
C TRP A 60 -3.29 18.80 18.95
N ASN A 61 -3.42 17.76 18.15
CA ASN A 61 -4.64 16.98 18.04
C ASN A 61 -4.34 15.47 18.05
N MET A 62 -5.30 14.69 18.52
CA MET A 62 -5.26 13.23 18.49
C MET A 62 -6.69 12.71 18.35
N GLY A 63 -6.87 11.72 17.43
CA GLY A 63 -8.13 10.99 17.25
C GLY A 63 -7.93 9.51 17.53
N GLN A 64 -8.83 8.93 18.34
CA GLN A 64 -8.81 7.51 18.66
C GLN A 64 -10.23 6.98 18.84
N THR A 65 -10.43 5.71 18.51
CA THR A 65 -11.71 5.02 18.74
C THR A 65 -11.67 4.28 20.06
N PHE A 66 -12.62 4.60 20.94
CA PHE A 66 -12.80 3.98 22.26
C PHE A 66 -14.04 3.09 22.25
N PRO A 67 -14.04 1.97 23.00
CA PRO A 67 -15.29 1.37 23.45
C PRO A 67 -16.09 2.38 24.27
N ILE A 68 -17.42 2.36 24.16
CA ILE A 68 -18.25 3.36 24.85
C ILE A 68 -18.14 3.24 26.38
N GLU A 69 -17.91 2.04 26.88
CA GLU A 69 -17.70 1.75 28.32
C GLU A 69 -16.45 2.43 28.91
N ASP A 70 -15.47 2.80 28.07
CA ASP A 70 -14.30 3.55 28.53
C ASP A 70 -14.61 5.03 28.83
N LEU A 71 -15.76 5.53 28.33
CA LEU A 71 -16.23 6.91 28.47
C LEU A 71 -17.33 7.00 29.53
N ALA A 72 -16.89 7.08 30.78
CA ALA A 72 -17.78 7.04 31.92
C ALA A 72 -18.78 8.22 31.92
N GLY A 73 -20.08 7.94 31.89
CA GLY A 73 -21.13 8.95 31.82
C GLY A 73 -21.70 9.18 30.42
N LEU A 74 -21.12 8.55 29.38
CA LEU A 74 -21.70 8.55 28.05
C LEU A 74 -22.73 7.39 27.97
N PRO A 75 -24.00 7.64 27.65
CA PRO A 75 -25.00 6.57 27.56
C PRO A 75 -24.66 5.67 26.35
N ALA A 76 -24.69 4.36 26.62
CA ALA A 76 -24.52 3.36 25.56
C ALA A 76 -25.86 3.23 24.82
N ASN A 77 -25.85 3.07 23.50
CA ASN A 77 -26.82 2.33 22.70
C ASN A 77 -27.53 3.04 21.54
N ASP A 78 -27.20 4.26 21.18
CA ASP A 78 -27.86 4.87 20.03
C ASP A 78 -26.88 5.66 19.18
N ASP A 79 -26.62 5.18 17.96
CA ASP A 79 -25.76 5.88 16.99
C ASP A 79 -26.37 7.25 16.57
N GLN A 80 -27.62 7.51 16.90
CA GLN A 80 -28.32 8.78 16.68
C GLN A 80 -28.58 9.58 17.96
N PHE A 81 -27.86 9.26 19.03
CA PHE A 81 -27.98 9.92 20.32
C PHE A 81 -27.93 11.45 20.22
N THR A 82 -28.93 12.10 20.80
CA THR A 82 -29.03 13.57 20.82
C THR A 82 -29.28 14.06 22.24
N VAL A 83 -28.43 14.96 22.72
CA VAL A 83 -28.54 15.61 24.05
C VAL A 83 -27.92 17.00 23.98
N SER A 84 -28.59 17.99 24.56
CA SER A 84 -28.14 19.40 24.58
C SER A 84 -27.05 19.71 25.60
N ALA A 85 -26.89 18.87 26.62
CA ALA A 85 -25.83 19.01 27.62
C ALA A 85 -25.47 17.65 28.20
N ILE A 86 -24.19 17.32 28.16
CA ILE A 86 -23.65 16.06 28.69
C ILE A 86 -22.30 16.28 29.36
N LYS A 87 -22.03 15.46 30.40
CA LYS A 87 -20.70 15.33 31.00
C LYS A 87 -20.29 13.87 30.99
N PHE A 88 -19.07 13.60 30.57
CA PHE A 88 -18.48 12.27 30.59
C PHE A 88 -16.97 12.33 30.78
N ASP A 89 -16.38 11.25 31.23
CA ASP A 89 -14.96 11.17 31.57
C ASP A 89 -14.26 10.08 30.79
N LEU A 90 -13.06 10.38 30.30
CA LEU A 90 -12.06 9.38 29.92
C LEU A 90 -11.10 9.23 31.11
N ARG A 91 -11.27 8.15 31.90
CA ARG A 91 -10.49 7.88 33.11
C ARG A 91 -9.28 7.02 32.77
N ARG A 92 -8.09 7.49 33.15
CA ARG A 92 -6.81 6.81 32.95
C ARG A 92 -5.97 6.87 34.25
N GLU A 93 -4.97 6.00 34.35
CA GLU A 93 -4.09 5.99 35.54
C GLU A 93 -3.32 7.30 35.73
N ALA A 94 -2.98 8.01 34.64
CA ALA A 94 -2.27 9.30 34.68
C ALA A 94 -3.19 10.49 35.04
N GLY A 95 -4.51 10.33 34.91
CA GLY A 95 -5.50 11.38 35.19
C GLY A 95 -6.78 11.17 34.40
N THR A 96 -7.69 12.11 34.51
CA THR A 96 -9.02 12.08 33.88
C THR A 96 -9.18 13.25 32.93
N LEU A 97 -9.63 12.98 31.70
CA LEU A 97 -10.15 14.00 30.81
C LEU A 97 -11.66 14.13 31.10
N ALA A 98 -12.01 15.19 31.79
CA ALA A 98 -13.40 15.54 32.06
C ALA A 98 -13.95 16.31 30.86
N MET A 99 -14.98 15.80 30.25
CA MET A 99 -15.55 16.33 29.00
C MET A 99 -16.96 16.84 29.28
N GLU A 100 -17.27 17.99 28.66
CA GLU A 100 -18.62 18.57 28.68
C GLU A 100 -18.97 19.13 27.31
N GLY A 101 -20.23 18.98 26.91
CA GLY A 101 -20.67 19.41 25.58
C GLY A 101 -22.05 18.91 25.22
N ALA A 102 -22.27 18.66 23.93
CA ALA A 102 -23.57 18.21 23.41
C ALA A 102 -23.37 17.18 22.29
N PHE A 103 -24.40 16.37 22.03
CA PHE A 103 -24.48 15.46 20.89
C PHE A 103 -25.74 15.78 20.07
N ARG A 104 -25.63 15.63 18.75
CA ARG A 104 -26.74 15.64 17.79
C ARG A 104 -26.51 14.53 16.79
N ASP A 105 -27.47 13.64 16.64
CA ASP A 105 -27.46 12.54 15.67
C ASP A 105 -26.13 11.73 15.72
N GLY A 106 -25.74 11.35 16.95
CA GLY A 106 -24.52 10.59 17.20
C GLY A 106 -23.20 11.36 17.06
N ARG A 107 -23.25 12.66 16.72
CA ARG A 107 -22.06 13.52 16.64
C ARG A 107 -22.03 14.51 17.78
N GLY A 108 -20.89 14.59 18.45
CA GLY A 108 -20.72 15.46 19.63
C GLY A 108 -19.56 16.42 19.49
N ALA A 109 -19.65 17.51 20.23
CA ALA A 109 -18.58 18.46 20.39
C ALA A 109 -18.66 19.17 21.75
N GLY A 110 -17.52 19.64 22.26
CA GLY A 110 -17.47 20.36 23.51
C GLY A 110 -16.07 20.71 23.96
N LEU A 111 -15.96 20.90 25.27
CA LEU A 111 -14.71 21.26 25.93
C LEU A 111 -14.24 20.11 26.82
N PHE A 112 -12.95 19.98 27.03
CA PHE A 112 -12.38 19.10 28.02
C PHE A 112 -11.42 19.83 28.95
N THR A 113 -11.28 19.29 30.17
CA THR A 113 -10.23 19.65 31.13
C THR A 113 -9.52 18.38 31.55
N PHE A 114 -8.20 18.38 31.52
CA PHE A 114 -7.40 17.28 32.05
C PHE A 114 -7.09 17.51 33.52
N ASN A 115 -7.53 16.58 34.34
CA ASN A 115 -7.29 16.53 35.77
C ASN A 115 -6.25 15.45 36.07
N PRO A 116 -4.98 15.81 36.32
CA PRO A 116 -3.93 14.82 36.60
C PRO A 116 -4.16 14.14 37.95
N ARG A 117 -3.88 12.84 38.02
CA ARG A 117 -3.90 12.12 39.29
C ARG A 117 -2.64 12.44 40.10
N ALA A 118 -2.82 12.83 41.35
CA ALA A 118 -1.73 13.31 42.22
C ALA A 118 -0.62 12.26 42.44
N GLU A 119 -1.02 11.00 42.65
CA GLU A 119 -0.11 9.89 43.01
C GLU A 119 0.67 9.35 41.79
N TYR A 120 0.24 9.67 40.58
CA TYR A 120 0.81 9.08 39.34
C TYR A 120 2.32 9.28 39.22
N THR A 121 2.82 10.49 39.50
CA THR A 121 4.26 10.78 39.41
C THR A 121 5.06 9.97 40.42
N ALA A 122 4.55 9.82 41.67
CA ALA A 122 5.23 9.02 42.67
C ALA A 122 5.25 7.52 42.32
N GLU A 123 4.17 6.99 41.75
CA GLU A 123 4.12 5.62 41.24
C GLU A 123 5.09 5.40 40.07
N MET A 124 5.19 6.35 39.12
CA MET A 124 6.13 6.30 38.02
C MET A 124 7.59 6.32 38.50
N LYS A 125 7.89 7.15 39.51
CA LYS A 125 9.19 7.17 40.21
C LYS A 125 9.53 5.80 40.81
N SER A 126 8.58 5.16 41.45
CA SER A 126 8.77 3.82 42.05
C SER A 126 9.09 2.74 40.98
N LEU A 127 8.71 2.99 39.72
CA LEU A 127 9.01 2.14 38.56
C LEU A 127 10.32 2.49 37.87
N GLY A 128 11.08 3.48 38.38
CA GLY A 128 12.39 3.87 37.88
C GLY A 128 12.38 4.98 36.83
N PHE A 129 11.26 5.70 36.68
CA PHE A 129 11.17 6.87 35.80
C PHE A 129 11.48 8.18 36.59
N SER A 130 11.50 9.32 35.87
CA SER A 130 11.74 10.62 36.47
C SER A 130 10.79 10.92 37.62
N ASP A 131 11.30 11.58 38.65
CA ASP A 131 10.50 12.11 39.76
C ASP A 131 9.79 13.42 39.41
N THR A 132 10.05 13.96 38.25
CA THR A 132 9.37 15.13 37.69
C THR A 132 8.77 14.79 36.33
N LEU A 133 7.44 14.70 36.30
CA LEU A 133 6.70 14.54 35.05
C LEU A 133 5.87 15.82 34.82
N PRO A 134 6.26 16.69 33.87
CA PRO A 134 5.50 17.88 33.51
C PRO A 134 4.04 17.58 33.23
N LEU A 135 3.16 18.52 33.46
CA LEU A 135 1.72 18.35 33.26
C LEU A 135 1.37 17.89 31.83
N TRP A 136 2.04 18.48 30.82
CA TRP A 136 1.88 18.08 29.44
C TRP A 136 2.27 16.61 29.20
N ARG A 137 3.36 16.14 29.79
CA ARG A 137 3.77 14.75 29.68
C ARG A 137 2.77 13.80 30.32
N ARG A 138 2.21 14.15 31.47
CA ARG A 138 1.15 13.36 32.13
C ARG A 138 -0.12 13.29 31.27
N PHE A 139 -0.48 14.40 30.62
CA PHE A 139 -1.60 14.44 29.67
C PHE A 139 -1.36 13.49 28.48
N GLN A 140 -0.17 13.52 27.87
CA GLN A 140 0.16 12.59 26.78
C GLN A 140 0.07 11.12 27.21
N LEU A 141 0.61 10.80 28.40
CA LEU A 141 0.55 9.46 28.95
C LEU A 141 -0.89 9.01 29.28
N ALA A 142 -1.75 9.94 29.71
CA ALA A 142 -3.17 9.68 29.92
C ALA A 142 -3.88 9.35 28.61
N ILE A 143 -3.69 10.16 27.58
CA ILE A 143 -4.30 9.97 26.27
C ILE A 143 -3.93 8.60 25.69
N HIS A 144 -2.64 8.22 25.77
CA HIS A 144 -2.15 6.95 25.23
C HIS A 144 -2.30 5.77 26.19
N ASP A 145 -2.96 5.97 27.35
CA ASP A 145 -3.22 4.94 28.37
C ASP A 145 -1.93 4.25 28.86
N VAL A 146 -0.87 5.06 29.04
CA VAL A 146 0.40 4.58 29.61
C VAL A 146 0.38 4.79 31.13
N GLY A 147 0.16 3.71 31.85
CA GLY A 147 0.06 3.73 33.32
C GLY A 147 0.94 2.70 34.00
N PRO A 148 1.09 2.82 35.30
CA PRO A 148 1.83 1.87 36.15
C PRO A 148 1.43 0.40 35.94
N LYS A 149 0.16 0.12 35.68
CA LYS A 149 -0.34 -1.24 35.41
C LYS A 149 0.27 -1.81 34.15
N TYR A 150 0.24 -1.05 33.04
CA TYR A 150 0.81 -1.48 31.77
C TYR A 150 2.34 -1.68 31.87
N ILE A 151 3.04 -0.75 32.54
CA ILE A 151 4.49 -0.81 32.74
C ILE A 151 4.91 -2.02 33.58
N ARG A 152 4.21 -2.29 34.69
CA ARG A 152 4.45 -3.48 35.52
C ARG A 152 4.23 -4.77 34.72
N ALA A 153 3.19 -4.79 33.89
CA ALA A 153 2.90 -5.94 33.05
C ALA A 153 3.97 -6.14 31.96
N LEU A 154 4.48 -5.07 31.33
CA LEU A 154 5.62 -5.15 30.41
C LEU A 154 6.86 -5.72 31.11
N LYS A 155 7.18 -5.24 32.32
CA LYS A 155 8.29 -5.77 33.12
C LYS A 155 8.12 -7.27 33.43
N ALA A 156 6.93 -7.70 33.76
CA ALA A 156 6.61 -9.12 33.98
C ALA A 156 6.79 -9.97 32.71
N GLU A 157 6.66 -9.35 31.54
CA GLU A 157 6.95 -10.00 30.25
C GLU A 157 8.43 -9.92 29.84
N GLY A 158 9.32 -9.35 30.68
CA GLY A 158 10.76 -9.28 30.45
C GLY A 158 11.25 -7.96 29.84
N TYR A 159 10.45 -6.91 29.84
CA TYR A 159 10.80 -5.59 29.32
C TYR A 159 11.12 -4.61 30.45
N ASP A 160 12.23 -4.84 31.16
CA ASP A 160 12.53 -4.16 32.44
C ASP A 160 13.08 -2.74 32.32
N LYS A 161 13.80 -2.41 31.26
CA LYS A 161 14.60 -1.19 31.16
C LYS A 161 14.30 -0.40 29.89
N LEU A 162 13.02 -0.11 29.67
CA LEU A 162 12.61 0.65 28.51
C LEU A 162 12.49 2.15 28.83
N PRO A 163 12.93 3.04 27.93
CA PRO A 163 12.57 4.45 27.96
C PRO A 163 11.07 4.65 27.95
N LEU A 164 10.58 5.69 28.62
CA LEU A 164 9.14 5.99 28.68
C LEU A 164 8.54 6.30 27.30
N ASP A 165 9.33 6.87 26.40
CA ASP A 165 8.92 7.16 25.03
C ASP A 165 8.70 5.88 24.22
N ASP A 166 9.55 4.88 24.38
CA ASP A 166 9.38 3.58 23.71
C ASP A 166 8.15 2.85 24.23
N ILE A 167 7.88 2.92 25.55
CA ILE A 167 6.66 2.36 26.16
C ILE A 167 5.42 3.05 25.60
N GLN A 168 5.43 4.39 25.52
CA GLN A 168 4.32 5.15 24.96
C GLN A 168 4.13 4.78 23.48
N ARG A 169 5.20 4.73 22.69
CA ARG A 169 5.15 4.32 21.30
C ARG A 169 4.55 2.93 21.13
N ALA A 170 5.01 1.95 21.90
CA ALA A 170 4.45 0.59 21.86
C ALA A 170 2.94 0.59 22.16
N LYS A 171 2.50 1.31 23.19
CA LYS A 171 1.08 1.42 23.53
C LYS A 171 0.27 2.10 22.43
N THR A 172 0.79 3.18 21.84
CA THR A 172 0.16 3.92 20.73
C THR A 172 -0.04 3.05 19.50
N HIS A 173 0.93 2.18 19.21
CA HIS A 173 0.89 1.23 18.09
C HIS A 173 0.16 -0.09 18.44
N GLY A 174 -0.54 -0.13 19.58
CA GLY A 174 -1.38 -1.25 19.96
C GLY A 174 -0.64 -2.51 20.40
N VAL A 175 0.60 -2.38 20.89
CA VAL A 175 1.31 -3.48 21.54
C VAL A 175 0.71 -3.69 22.92
N THR A 176 -0.25 -4.61 23.03
CA THR A 176 -0.87 -5.01 24.28
C THR A 176 -0.09 -6.13 24.94
N ILE A 177 -0.34 -6.35 26.22
CA ILE A 177 0.27 -7.49 26.95
C ILE A 177 -0.23 -8.82 26.38
N ASP A 178 -1.48 -8.88 25.98
CA ASP A 178 -2.06 -10.08 25.36
C ASP A 178 -1.40 -10.38 24.02
N TYR A 179 -1.15 -9.34 23.18
CA TYR A 179 -0.41 -9.50 21.94
C TYR A 179 1.00 -10.09 22.17
N ILE A 180 1.72 -9.61 23.17
CA ILE A 180 3.04 -10.14 23.54
C ILE A 180 2.93 -11.63 23.93
N ARG A 181 1.93 -11.98 24.74
CA ARG A 181 1.69 -13.36 25.20
C ARG A 181 1.28 -14.29 24.05
N GLU A 182 0.43 -13.80 23.17
CA GLU A 182 0.01 -14.52 21.97
C GLU A 182 1.20 -14.84 21.05
N LEU A 183 2.10 -13.86 20.81
CA LEU A 183 3.33 -14.10 20.04
C LEU A 183 4.26 -15.09 20.76
N LYS A 184 4.40 -14.99 22.08
CA LYS A 184 5.16 -15.99 22.88
C LYS A 184 4.58 -17.40 22.74
N ALA A 185 3.25 -17.54 22.72
CA ALA A 185 2.58 -18.82 22.50
C ALA A 185 2.83 -19.37 21.09
N GLN A 186 3.08 -18.49 20.11
CA GLN A 186 3.54 -18.86 18.78
C GLN A 186 5.04 -19.14 18.68
N GLY A 187 5.78 -19.10 19.81
CA GLY A 187 7.21 -19.39 19.87
C GLY A 187 8.14 -18.18 19.77
N PHE A 188 7.60 -16.97 19.61
CA PHE A 188 8.38 -15.74 19.52
C PHE A 188 8.63 -15.14 20.90
N ARG A 189 9.75 -15.51 21.53
CA ARG A 189 10.13 -15.06 22.88
C ARG A 189 11.24 -14.02 22.81
N GLY A 190 11.25 -13.05 23.74
CA GLY A 190 12.31 -12.04 23.83
C GLY A 190 12.38 -11.13 22.59
N VAL A 191 11.25 -10.91 21.93
CA VAL A 191 11.17 -10.06 20.74
C VAL A 191 11.46 -8.62 21.14
N PRO A 192 12.36 -7.88 20.46
CA PRO A 192 12.55 -6.46 20.72
C PRO A 192 11.25 -5.66 20.58
N LEU A 193 11.07 -4.62 21.43
CA LEU A 193 9.84 -3.81 21.42
C LEU A 193 9.57 -3.17 20.06
N GLU A 194 10.63 -2.72 19.38
CA GLU A 194 10.55 -2.16 18.02
C GLU A 194 10.00 -3.18 17.00
N THR A 195 10.41 -4.43 17.12
CA THR A 195 9.87 -5.50 16.26
C THR A 195 8.41 -5.78 16.57
N LEU A 196 7.98 -5.70 17.86
CA LEU A 196 6.57 -5.83 18.24
C LEU A 196 5.72 -4.69 17.65
N VAL A 197 6.23 -3.46 17.70
CA VAL A 197 5.58 -2.30 17.06
C VAL A 197 5.44 -2.56 15.56
N ARG A 198 6.54 -2.90 14.89
CA ARG A 198 6.53 -3.17 13.45
C ARG A 198 5.56 -4.29 13.07
N THR A 199 5.59 -5.42 13.77
CA THR A 199 4.66 -6.53 13.47
C THR A 199 3.21 -6.12 13.68
N ARG A 200 2.94 -5.27 14.67
CA ARG A 200 1.59 -4.77 14.95
C ARG A 200 1.10 -3.80 13.88
N ASP A 201 1.95 -2.87 13.45
CA ASP A 201 1.65 -1.88 12.40
C ASP A 201 1.32 -2.54 11.06
N HIS A 202 2.02 -3.62 10.74
CA HIS A 202 1.79 -4.42 9.52
C HIS A 202 0.68 -5.48 9.68
N GLY A 203 -0.07 -5.46 10.79
CA GLY A 203 -1.22 -6.34 11.00
C GLY A 203 -0.89 -7.82 11.14
N VAL A 204 0.32 -8.15 11.59
CA VAL A 204 0.70 -9.54 11.92
C VAL A 204 0.09 -9.90 13.26
N THR A 205 -0.91 -10.76 13.26
CA THR A 205 -1.57 -11.28 14.47
C THR A 205 -1.15 -12.72 14.76
N ALA A 206 -1.40 -13.17 15.98
CA ALA A 206 -1.13 -14.57 16.34
C ALA A 206 -1.95 -15.56 15.51
N GLU A 207 -3.19 -15.20 15.15
CA GLU A 207 -4.05 -16.01 14.27
C GLU A 207 -3.46 -16.11 12.87
N TYR A 208 -2.94 -14.99 12.31
CA TYR A 208 -2.28 -15.00 11.01
C TYR A 208 -1.05 -15.92 11.01
N ILE A 209 -0.20 -15.79 12.04
CA ILE A 209 0.97 -16.67 12.21
C ILE A 209 0.54 -18.14 12.32
N LYS A 210 -0.45 -18.42 13.17
CA LYS A 210 -0.99 -19.77 13.34
C LYS A 210 -1.53 -20.35 12.04
N ALA A 211 -2.25 -19.55 11.26
CA ALA A 211 -2.79 -19.96 9.97
C ALA A 211 -1.69 -20.35 8.97
N LEU A 212 -0.63 -19.54 8.86
CA LEU A 212 0.48 -19.87 7.96
C LEU A 212 1.31 -21.06 8.46
N LYS A 213 1.53 -21.17 9.77
CA LYS A 213 2.20 -22.34 10.36
C LYS A 213 1.42 -23.65 10.12
N ALA A 214 0.09 -23.61 10.17
CA ALA A 214 -0.76 -24.76 9.83
C ALA A 214 -0.59 -25.20 8.37
N GLU A 215 -0.18 -24.27 7.50
CA GLU A 215 0.17 -24.57 6.11
C GLU A 215 1.64 -24.99 5.91
N GLY A 216 2.38 -25.24 6.99
CA GLY A 216 3.76 -25.77 6.92
C GLY A 216 4.86 -24.70 7.08
N TYR A 217 4.52 -23.43 7.18
CA TYR A 217 5.50 -22.33 7.32
C TYR A 217 5.93 -22.14 8.78
N THR A 218 6.47 -23.20 9.40
CA THR A 218 6.79 -23.26 10.83
C THR A 218 8.09 -22.56 11.21
N GLY A 219 9.06 -22.47 10.29
CA GLY A 219 10.37 -21.82 10.47
C GLY A 219 10.41 -20.35 10.14
N THR A 220 9.26 -19.75 9.77
CA THR A 220 9.16 -18.35 9.32
C THR A 220 9.44 -17.38 10.45
N THR A 221 10.26 -16.37 10.18
CA THR A 221 10.58 -15.28 11.11
C THR A 221 9.46 -14.23 11.17
N LEU A 222 9.47 -13.37 12.20
CA LEU A 222 8.49 -12.26 12.28
C LEU A 222 8.61 -11.30 11.10
N GLU A 223 9.82 -11.03 10.61
CA GLU A 223 10.01 -10.18 9.44
C GLU A 223 9.44 -10.79 8.16
N GLU A 224 9.58 -12.09 7.96
CA GLU A 224 8.95 -12.78 6.85
C GLU A 224 7.42 -12.78 6.98
N PHE A 225 6.86 -12.89 8.19
CA PHE A 225 5.42 -12.72 8.40
C PHE A 225 4.95 -11.30 8.08
N VAL A 226 5.74 -10.28 8.40
CA VAL A 226 5.46 -8.90 7.98
C VAL A 226 5.42 -8.82 6.46
N ARG A 227 6.45 -9.30 5.77
CA ARG A 227 6.52 -9.30 4.30
C ARG A 227 5.35 -10.07 3.67
N THR A 228 5.04 -11.27 4.16
CA THR A 228 3.90 -12.04 3.64
C THR A 228 2.57 -11.30 3.83
N ARG A 229 2.42 -10.58 4.95
CA ARG A 229 1.23 -9.79 5.24
C ARG A 229 1.10 -8.58 4.31
N ASP A 230 2.18 -7.84 4.12
CA ASP A 230 2.25 -6.66 3.25
C ASP A 230 1.93 -6.98 1.80
N HIS A 231 2.43 -8.12 1.31
CA HIS A 231 2.19 -8.60 -0.05
C HIS A 231 0.87 -9.42 -0.19
N GLY A 232 0.05 -9.47 0.86
CA GLY A 232 -1.28 -10.09 0.81
C GLY A 232 -1.27 -11.60 0.64
N VAL A 233 -0.22 -12.29 1.10
CA VAL A 233 -0.19 -13.76 1.17
C VAL A 233 -1.11 -14.20 2.32
N THR A 234 -2.21 -14.85 2.00
CA THR A 234 -3.20 -15.35 2.95
C THR A 234 -3.16 -16.87 3.02
N GLN A 235 -3.75 -17.44 4.08
CA GLN A 235 -3.91 -18.90 4.18
C GLN A 235 -4.64 -19.48 2.95
N ALA A 236 -5.73 -18.83 2.51
CA ALA A 236 -6.49 -19.27 1.34
C ALA A 236 -5.63 -19.27 0.06
N TYR A 237 -4.77 -18.24 -0.11
CA TYR A 237 -3.84 -18.21 -1.23
C TYR A 237 -2.86 -19.38 -1.21
N ILE A 238 -2.26 -19.67 -0.03
CA ILE A 238 -1.34 -20.80 0.14
C ILE A 238 -2.04 -22.13 -0.18
N GLN A 239 -3.26 -22.31 0.33
CA GLN A 239 -4.06 -23.52 0.05
C GLN A 239 -4.36 -23.67 -1.44
N GLY A 240 -4.73 -22.59 -2.11
CA GLY A 240 -4.94 -22.60 -3.56
C GLY A 240 -3.67 -22.95 -4.33
N MET A 241 -2.51 -22.41 -3.93
CA MET A 241 -1.22 -22.76 -4.54
C MET A 241 -0.85 -24.23 -4.34
N LYS A 242 -1.13 -24.78 -3.16
CA LYS A 242 -0.96 -26.23 -2.90
C LYS A 242 -1.84 -27.08 -3.81
N GLN A 243 -3.12 -26.71 -3.94
CA GLN A 243 -4.06 -27.40 -4.83
C GLN A 243 -3.64 -27.28 -6.30
N ALA A 244 -3.00 -26.18 -6.67
CA ALA A 244 -2.39 -25.99 -7.98
C ALA A 244 -1.05 -26.74 -8.14
N GLY A 245 -0.61 -27.54 -7.16
CA GLY A 245 0.59 -28.39 -7.23
C GLY A 245 1.88 -27.72 -6.75
N PHE A 246 1.80 -26.56 -6.10
CA PHE A 246 2.94 -25.82 -5.56
C PHE A 246 2.95 -25.81 -4.02
N GLY A 247 2.77 -26.98 -3.42
CA GLY A 247 2.70 -27.15 -1.96
C GLY A 247 4.01 -26.87 -1.22
N ASN A 248 5.13 -26.89 -1.92
CA ASN A 248 6.46 -26.63 -1.36
C ASN A 248 7.01 -25.24 -1.71
N ALA A 249 6.15 -24.32 -2.19
CA ALA A 249 6.57 -22.97 -2.50
C ALA A 249 7.17 -22.28 -1.28
N THR A 250 8.29 -21.61 -1.43
CA THR A 250 8.92 -20.82 -0.38
C THR A 250 8.13 -19.54 -0.11
N VAL A 251 8.38 -18.89 1.05
CA VAL A 251 7.80 -17.57 1.36
C VAL A 251 8.09 -16.57 0.24
N GLU A 252 9.31 -16.57 -0.28
CA GLU A 252 9.74 -15.66 -1.34
C GLU A 252 8.99 -15.89 -2.66
N GLU A 253 8.82 -17.15 -3.05
CA GLU A 253 8.04 -17.51 -4.24
C GLU A 253 6.56 -17.14 -4.09
N LEU A 254 5.96 -17.32 -2.91
CA LEU A 254 4.58 -16.89 -2.65
C LEU A 254 4.42 -15.37 -2.75
N ILE A 255 5.35 -14.62 -2.19
CA ILE A 255 5.36 -13.15 -2.29
C ILE A 255 5.49 -12.76 -3.76
N ARG A 256 6.51 -13.28 -4.46
CA ARG A 256 6.76 -12.97 -5.87
C ARG A 256 5.56 -13.28 -6.76
N THR A 257 4.97 -14.47 -6.61
CA THR A 257 3.79 -14.84 -7.39
C THR A 257 2.59 -13.94 -7.10
N LYS A 258 2.42 -13.52 -5.86
CA LYS A 258 1.35 -12.61 -5.46
C LYS A 258 1.52 -11.22 -6.07
N ASP A 259 2.74 -10.67 -6.05
CA ASP A 259 3.07 -9.36 -6.61
C ASP A 259 2.87 -9.30 -8.12
N HIS A 260 3.22 -10.37 -8.82
CA HIS A 260 3.04 -10.49 -10.27
C HIS A 260 1.64 -10.97 -10.67
N GLY A 261 0.71 -11.10 -9.72
CA GLY A 261 -0.69 -11.46 -9.98
C GLY A 261 -0.88 -12.88 -10.49
N VAL A 262 0.02 -13.79 -10.14
CA VAL A 262 -0.17 -15.24 -10.38
C VAL A 262 -1.10 -15.76 -9.28
N THR A 263 -2.30 -16.17 -9.67
CA THR A 263 -3.29 -16.75 -8.76
C THR A 263 -3.45 -18.26 -9.02
N PRO A 264 -3.95 -19.03 -8.05
CA PRO A 264 -4.26 -20.44 -8.27
C PRO A 264 -5.16 -20.67 -9.49
N GLU A 265 -6.15 -19.79 -9.70
CA GLU A 265 -7.08 -19.85 -10.81
C GLU A 265 -6.37 -19.64 -12.14
N PHE A 266 -5.46 -18.65 -12.22
CA PHE A 266 -4.64 -18.43 -13.42
C PHE A 266 -3.80 -19.67 -13.77
N ILE A 267 -3.20 -20.30 -12.77
CA ILE A 267 -2.43 -21.55 -12.99
C ILE A 267 -3.33 -22.64 -13.57
N GLN A 268 -4.52 -22.82 -13.00
CA GLN A 268 -5.48 -23.82 -13.46
C GLN A 268 -5.99 -23.52 -14.87
N GLU A 269 -6.31 -22.26 -15.19
CA GLU A 269 -6.73 -21.83 -16.52
C GLU A 269 -5.66 -22.13 -17.59
N ILE A 270 -4.40 -21.76 -17.31
CA ILE A 270 -3.28 -21.98 -18.23
C ILE A 270 -3.02 -23.46 -18.45
N ARG A 271 -3.04 -24.27 -17.39
CA ARG A 271 -2.90 -25.74 -17.49
C ARG A 271 -4.07 -26.39 -18.23
N GLY A 272 -5.29 -25.92 -17.96
CA GLY A 272 -6.51 -26.36 -18.68
C GLY A 272 -6.43 -26.13 -20.19
N LEU A 273 -5.64 -25.17 -20.63
CA LEU A 273 -5.34 -24.92 -22.04
C LEU A 273 -4.18 -25.79 -22.59
N GLY A 274 -3.65 -26.72 -21.80
CA GLY A 274 -2.65 -27.69 -22.23
C GLY A 274 -1.20 -27.19 -22.18
N LEU A 275 -0.91 -26.04 -21.52
CA LEU A 275 0.46 -25.63 -21.27
C LEU A 275 1.01 -26.39 -20.06
N THR A 276 2.14 -27.04 -20.25
CA THR A 276 2.83 -27.79 -19.21
C THR A 276 3.92 -26.93 -18.59
N LEU A 277 3.56 -26.14 -17.57
CA LEU A 277 4.48 -25.33 -16.79
C LEU A 277 4.75 -25.99 -15.45
N THR A 278 6.01 -26.04 -15.06
CA THR A 278 6.48 -26.78 -13.88
C THR A 278 6.94 -25.88 -12.75
N THR A 279 7.27 -24.64 -13.02
CA THR A 279 7.79 -23.67 -12.05
C THR A 279 6.87 -22.47 -11.90
N LEU A 280 6.87 -21.85 -10.73
CA LEU A 280 6.15 -20.60 -10.48
C LEU A 280 6.70 -19.43 -11.31
N GLU A 281 8.01 -19.42 -11.59
CA GLU A 281 8.65 -18.39 -12.40
C GLU A 281 8.13 -18.38 -13.85
N GLU A 282 7.83 -19.53 -14.42
CA GLU A 282 7.22 -19.60 -15.77
C GLU A 282 5.82 -18.92 -15.77
N PHE A 283 5.02 -19.10 -14.71
CA PHE A 283 3.72 -18.41 -14.59
C PHE A 283 3.88 -16.90 -14.35
N VAL A 284 4.87 -16.48 -13.56
CA VAL A 284 5.22 -15.07 -13.38
C VAL A 284 5.58 -14.46 -14.73
N ARG A 285 6.45 -15.10 -15.50
CA ARG A 285 6.84 -14.63 -16.82
C ARG A 285 5.65 -14.48 -17.78
N LEU A 286 4.73 -15.43 -17.81
CA LEU A 286 3.51 -15.28 -18.61
C LEU A 286 2.70 -14.05 -18.20
N ARG A 287 2.54 -13.82 -16.91
CA ARG A 287 1.80 -12.66 -16.37
C ARG A 287 2.48 -11.34 -16.72
N ASP A 288 3.79 -11.24 -16.55
CA ASP A 288 4.58 -10.04 -16.82
C ASP A 288 4.50 -9.60 -18.28
N HIS A 289 4.52 -10.58 -19.19
CA HIS A 289 4.37 -10.34 -20.64
C HIS A 289 2.90 -10.29 -21.11
N GLY A 290 1.93 -10.28 -20.17
CA GLY A 290 0.52 -10.14 -20.50
C GLY A 290 -0.11 -11.33 -21.21
N VAL A 291 0.47 -12.52 -21.08
CA VAL A 291 -0.10 -13.76 -21.58
C VAL A 291 -1.20 -14.21 -20.61
N ARG A 292 -2.43 -14.07 -21.03
CA ARG A 292 -3.64 -14.50 -20.27
C ARG A 292 -4.27 -15.70 -20.96
N ALA A 293 -5.11 -16.44 -20.26
CA ALA A 293 -5.84 -17.59 -20.80
C ALA A 293 -6.60 -17.25 -22.11
N ALA A 294 -7.26 -16.08 -22.13
CA ALA A 294 -7.94 -15.59 -23.33
C ALA A 294 -7.00 -15.48 -24.55
N PHE A 295 -5.79 -14.97 -24.36
CA PHE A 295 -4.82 -14.85 -25.45
C PHE A 295 -4.37 -16.23 -25.95
N VAL A 296 -4.11 -17.17 -25.05
CA VAL A 296 -3.79 -18.56 -25.43
C VAL A 296 -4.92 -19.17 -26.23
N GLN A 297 -6.16 -18.97 -25.80
CA GLN A 297 -7.35 -19.46 -26.51
C GLN A 297 -7.52 -18.78 -27.89
N GLU A 298 -7.26 -17.49 -28.00
CA GLU A 298 -7.26 -16.76 -29.30
C GLU A 298 -6.27 -17.36 -30.28
N MET A 299 -5.04 -17.64 -29.82
CA MET A 299 -4.01 -18.24 -30.68
C MET A 299 -4.38 -19.66 -31.13
N LYS A 300 -4.93 -20.46 -30.22
CA LYS A 300 -5.48 -21.78 -30.58
C LYS A 300 -6.56 -21.70 -31.65
N THR A 301 -7.51 -20.78 -31.48
CA THR A 301 -8.59 -20.55 -32.45
C THR A 301 -8.05 -20.04 -33.80
N ALA A 302 -6.90 -19.36 -33.79
CA ALA A 302 -6.22 -18.89 -35.00
C ALA A 302 -5.34 -19.98 -35.67
N GLY A 303 -5.34 -21.23 -35.14
CA GLY A 303 -4.63 -22.37 -35.72
C GLY A 303 -3.28 -22.69 -35.08
N TYR A 304 -2.93 -22.03 -33.97
CA TYR A 304 -1.71 -22.29 -33.21
C TYR A 304 -2.03 -22.99 -31.88
N ASP A 305 -2.39 -24.25 -31.93
CA ASP A 305 -2.90 -25.03 -30.80
C ASP A 305 -1.82 -25.62 -29.88
N LYS A 306 -0.53 -25.56 -30.27
CA LYS A 306 0.60 -26.18 -29.57
C LYS A 306 1.77 -25.22 -29.34
N LEU A 307 1.47 -23.99 -28.90
CA LEU A 307 2.51 -23.02 -28.58
C LEU A 307 3.13 -23.28 -27.22
N ALA A 308 4.45 -23.24 -27.15
CA ALA A 308 5.20 -23.17 -25.90
C ALA A 308 5.03 -21.80 -25.21
N ALA A 309 5.29 -21.75 -23.89
CA ALA A 309 5.21 -20.50 -23.13
C ALA A 309 6.07 -19.37 -23.73
N ASP A 310 7.30 -19.68 -24.13
CA ASP A 310 8.21 -18.70 -24.75
C ASP A 310 7.69 -18.14 -26.08
N GLN A 311 7.02 -18.98 -26.85
CA GLN A 311 6.39 -18.55 -28.10
C GLN A 311 5.21 -17.62 -27.85
N LEU A 312 4.39 -17.90 -26.82
CA LEU A 312 3.29 -17.03 -26.41
C LEU A 312 3.79 -15.68 -25.90
N VAL A 313 4.85 -15.68 -25.09
CA VAL A 313 5.52 -14.46 -24.64
C VAL A 313 6.02 -13.65 -25.84
N ARG A 314 6.76 -14.28 -26.75
CA ARG A 314 7.30 -13.62 -27.94
C ARG A 314 6.19 -12.98 -28.80
N LEU A 315 5.09 -13.69 -29.02
CA LEU A 315 3.95 -13.15 -29.75
C LEU A 315 3.35 -11.91 -29.08
N ARG A 316 3.23 -11.94 -27.77
CA ARG A 316 2.71 -10.80 -27.00
C ARG A 316 3.65 -9.60 -27.05
N ASP A 317 4.95 -9.83 -26.89
CA ASP A 317 5.97 -8.76 -26.91
C ASP A 317 6.01 -8.04 -28.25
N HIS A 318 5.78 -8.75 -29.34
CA HIS A 318 5.71 -8.20 -30.70
C HIS A 318 4.29 -7.75 -31.11
N GLY A 319 3.33 -7.72 -30.18
CA GLY A 319 1.98 -7.21 -30.41
C GLY A 319 1.14 -8.06 -31.39
N VAL A 320 1.47 -9.34 -31.55
CA VAL A 320 0.67 -10.27 -32.34
C VAL A 320 -0.57 -10.67 -31.54
N SER A 321 -1.75 -10.56 -32.16
CA SER A 321 -3.04 -11.01 -31.61
C SER A 321 -3.63 -12.12 -32.45
N GLY A 322 -4.56 -12.91 -31.86
CA GLY A 322 -5.30 -13.91 -32.62
C GLY A 322 -6.13 -13.31 -33.75
N ALA A 323 -6.62 -12.08 -33.58
CA ALA A 323 -7.30 -11.33 -34.65
C ALA A 323 -6.36 -11.07 -35.82
N TYR A 324 -5.15 -10.54 -35.55
CA TYR A 324 -4.16 -10.28 -36.59
C TYR A 324 -3.86 -11.55 -37.41
N VAL A 325 -3.68 -12.68 -36.74
CA VAL A 325 -3.41 -13.97 -37.40
C VAL A 325 -4.59 -14.42 -38.27
N ARG A 326 -5.84 -14.33 -37.74
CA ARG A 326 -7.04 -14.71 -38.52
C ARG A 326 -7.22 -13.80 -39.73
N ASP A 327 -6.98 -12.51 -39.59
CA ASP A 327 -7.13 -11.55 -40.70
C ASP A 327 -6.08 -11.75 -41.77
N LEU A 328 -4.84 -12.08 -41.39
CA LEU A 328 -3.81 -12.52 -42.34
C LEU A 328 -4.23 -13.82 -43.09
N ALA A 329 -4.80 -14.78 -42.34
CA ALA A 329 -5.30 -16.02 -42.91
C ALA A 329 -6.45 -15.78 -43.90
N ALA A 330 -7.34 -14.81 -43.62
CA ALA A 330 -8.37 -14.34 -44.54
C ALA A 330 -7.78 -13.73 -45.84
N GLN A 331 -6.61 -13.13 -45.71
CA GLN A 331 -5.83 -12.66 -46.88
C GLN A 331 -5.01 -13.77 -47.56
N GLY A 332 -5.23 -15.05 -47.22
CA GLY A 332 -4.60 -16.19 -47.87
C GLY A 332 -3.32 -16.68 -47.20
N PHE A 333 -2.83 -16.02 -46.13
CA PHE A 333 -1.65 -16.43 -45.41
C PHE A 333 -2.02 -17.40 -44.26
N LYS A 334 -2.37 -18.63 -44.63
CA LYS A 334 -2.74 -19.70 -43.70
C LYS A 334 -1.51 -20.47 -43.25
N ASN A 335 -1.50 -20.94 -41.99
CA ASN A 335 -0.42 -21.78 -41.44
C ASN A 335 0.98 -21.17 -41.57
N VAL A 336 1.08 -19.86 -41.45
CA VAL A 336 2.35 -19.13 -41.52
C VAL A 336 3.24 -19.54 -40.34
N PRO A 337 4.55 -19.81 -40.55
CA PRO A 337 5.47 -20.01 -39.43
C PRO A 337 5.42 -18.84 -38.45
N LEU A 338 5.53 -19.14 -37.15
CA LEU A 338 5.40 -18.14 -36.08
C LEU A 338 6.37 -16.96 -36.27
N GLU A 339 7.61 -17.24 -36.69
CA GLU A 339 8.64 -16.22 -36.91
C GLU A 339 8.24 -15.26 -38.06
N ASP A 340 7.58 -15.76 -39.09
CA ASP A 340 7.12 -14.93 -40.20
C ASP A 340 5.91 -14.07 -39.77
N VAL A 341 5.05 -14.56 -38.87
CA VAL A 341 3.96 -13.78 -38.29
C VAL A 341 4.54 -12.64 -37.45
N VAL A 342 5.50 -12.92 -36.58
CA VAL A 342 6.19 -11.92 -35.75
C VAL A 342 6.87 -10.89 -36.68
N ARG A 343 7.66 -11.34 -37.64
CA ARG A 343 8.37 -10.47 -38.57
C ARG A 343 7.40 -9.58 -39.34
N SER A 344 6.31 -10.13 -39.85
CA SER A 344 5.32 -9.33 -40.56
C SER A 344 4.71 -8.23 -39.71
N LYS A 345 4.46 -8.53 -38.41
CA LYS A 345 3.95 -7.56 -37.45
C LYS A 345 4.96 -6.46 -37.17
N ASP A 346 6.23 -6.82 -36.95
CA ASP A 346 7.33 -5.88 -36.65
C ASP A 346 7.58 -4.91 -37.80
N HIS A 347 7.46 -5.39 -39.02
CA HIS A 347 7.61 -4.59 -40.25
C HIS A 347 6.32 -3.86 -40.65
N GLY A 348 5.29 -3.83 -39.78
CA GLY A 348 4.06 -3.06 -39.97
C GLY A 348 3.18 -3.56 -41.14
N VAL A 349 3.23 -4.85 -41.45
CA VAL A 349 2.27 -5.47 -42.35
C VAL A 349 0.92 -5.56 -41.67
N SER A 350 -0.09 -4.88 -42.17
CA SER A 350 -1.47 -5.04 -41.75
C SER A 350 -2.28 -5.84 -42.77
N PRO A 351 -3.33 -6.56 -42.35
CA PRO A 351 -4.21 -7.27 -43.26
C PRO A 351 -4.85 -6.35 -44.31
N GLU A 352 -5.17 -5.11 -43.95
CA GLU A 352 -5.71 -4.08 -44.85
C GLU A 352 -4.69 -3.71 -45.92
N TYR A 353 -3.41 -3.52 -45.52
CA TYR A 353 -2.34 -3.26 -46.51
C TYR A 353 -2.21 -4.40 -47.53
N VAL A 354 -2.35 -5.64 -47.08
CA VAL A 354 -2.34 -6.82 -47.97
C VAL A 354 -3.53 -6.76 -48.95
N ALA A 355 -4.73 -6.44 -48.43
CA ALA A 355 -5.93 -6.32 -49.26
C ALA A 355 -5.78 -5.21 -50.32
N ASP A 356 -5.32 -4.02 -49.92
CA ASP A 356 -5.08 -2.89 -50.82
C ASP A 356 -4.09 -3.25 -51.92
N MET A 357 -3.00 -3.92 -51.60
CA MET A 357 -2.02 -4.34 -52.60
C MET A 357 -2.59 -5.35 -53.61
N LYS A 358 -3.46 -6.26 -53.15
CA LYS A 358 -4.17 -7.21 -54.02
C LYS A 358 -5.15 -6.49 -54.98
N GLU A 359 -5.88 -5.49 -54.49
CA GLU A 359 -6.78 -4.65 -55.31
C GLU A 359 -6.02 -3.88 -56.37
N LEU A 360 -4.77 -3.47 -56.04
CA LEU A 360 -3.88 -2.80 -56.97
C LEU A 360 -3.21 -3.75 -57.98
N GLY A 361 -3.57 -5.04 -57.98
CA GLY A 361 -3.13 -6.03 -58.94
C GLY A 361 -2.02 -6.98 -58.48
N PHE A 362 -1.49 -6.77 -57.26
CA PHE A 362 -0.44 -7.62 -56.68
C PHE A 362 -1.02 -8.79 -55.91
N LYS A 363 -1.69 -9.73 -56.61
CA LYS A 363 -2.53 -10.77 -56.00
C LYS A 363 -1.79 -11.95 -55.38
N ASN A 364 -0.57 -12.24 -55.84
CA ASN A 364 0.17 -13.48 -55.51
C ASN A 364 1.47 -13.20 -54.79
N LEU A 365 1.52 -12.15 -53.97
CA LEU A 365 2.71 -11.83 -53.18
C LEU A 365 2.88 -12.82 -52.01
N THR A 366 4.11 -13.23 -51.79
CA THR A 366 4.49 -13.93 -50.55
C THR A 366 4.54 -12.95 -49.40
N LEU A 367 4.48 -13.45 -48.14
CA LEU A 367 4.58 -12.61 -46.96
C LEU A 367 5.93 -11.84 -46.92
N ASP A 368 7.03 -12.48 -47.36
CA ASP A 368 8.34 -11.83 -47.48
C ASP A 368 8.34 -10.66 -48.50
N GLN A 369 7.65 -10.84 -49.60
CA GLN A 369 7.50 -9.77 -50.58
C GLN A 369 6.68 -8.59 -50.04
N ILE A 370 5.64 -8.87 -49.24
CA ILE A 370 4.84 -7.84 -48.55
C ILE A 370 5.68 -7.09 -47.51
N VAL A 371 6.46 -7.81 -46.71
CA VAL A 371 7.43 -7.23 -45.76
C VAL A 371 8.40 -6.31 -46.48
N ARG A 372 9.01 -6.80 -47.56
CA ARG A 372 9.95 -6.01 -48.38
C ARG A 372 9.32 -4.74 -48.94
N LEU A 373 8.08 -4.78 -49.40
CA LEU A 373 7.35 -3.58 -49.82
C LEU A 373 7.20 -2.57 -48.70
N ARG A 374 6.87 -3.03 -47.50
CA ARG A 374 6.75 -2.18 -46.28
C ARG A 374 8.10 -1.55 -45.94
N ASP A 375 9.17 -2.32 -45.96
CA ASP A 375 10.54 -1.87 -45.64
C ASP A 375 11.02 -0.76 -46.59
N HIS A 376 10.64 -0.84 -47.85
CA HIS A 376 10.91 0.21 -48.83
C HIS A 376 9.90 1.36 -48.80
N GLY A 377 8.96 1.40 -47.84
CA GLY A 377 7.96 2.45 -47.70
C GLY A 377 7.02 2.55 -48.91
N ILE A 378 6.73 1.43 -49.56
CA ILE A 378 5.77 1.36 -50.63
C ILE A 378 4.37 1.25 -50.06
N THR A 379 3.58 2.28 -50.28
CA THR A 379 2.18 2.38 -49.82
C THR A 379 1.23 2.20 -51.01
N PRO A 380 -0.07 1.87 -50.77
CA PRO A 380 -1.08 1.89 -51.83
C PRO A 380 -1.12 3.22 -52.59
N GLY A 381 -0.96 4.35 -51.87
CA GLY A 381 -0.89 5.69 -52.45
C GLY A 381 0.32 5.84 -53.38
N PHE A 382 1.49 5.29 -53.04
CA PHE A 382 2.64 5.29 -53.93
C PHE A 382 2.38 4.52 -55.24
N VAL A 383 1.76 3.34 -55.14
CA VAL A 383 1.42 2.53 -56.30
C VAL A 383 0.44 3.27 -57.23
N ASN A 384 -0.58 3.88 -56.66
CA ASN A 384 -1.56 4.69 -57.43
C ASN A 384 -0.89 5.88 -58.12
N HIS A 385 0.01 6.58 -57.40
CA HIS A 385 0.76 7.71 -57.97
C HIS A 385 1.67 7.27 -59.13
N ALA A 386 2.37 6.13 -59.00
CA ALA A 386 3.19 5.59 -60.07
C ALA A 386 2.34 5.26 -61.31
N LYS A 387 1.19 4.62 -61.13
CA LYS A 387 0.25 4.33 -62.24
C LYS A 387 -0.29 5.59 -62.89
N ALA A 388 -0.67 6.61 -62.13
CA ALA A 388 -1.13 7.88 -62.67
C ALA A 388 -0.09 8.63 -63.48
N ARG A 389 1.21 8.41 -63.24
CA ARG A 389 2.33 8.92 -64.04
C ARG A 389 2.71 8.02 -65.23
N GLY A 390 1.91 7.01 -65.53
CA GLY A 390 2.11 6.14 -66.69
C GLY A 390 3.03 4.95 -66.48
N HIS A 391 3.52 4.74 -65.26
CA HIS A 391 4.31 3.55 -64.93
C HIS A 391 3.39 2.33 -64.81
N LYS A 392 3.86 1.18 -65.23
CA LYS A 392 3.13 -0.10 -65.15
C LYS A 392 3.94 -1.12 -64.34
N PRO A 393 4.06 -0.93 -63.01
CA PRO A 393 4.80 -1.90 -62.22
C PRO A 393 4.02 -3.23 -62.15
N GLU A 394 4.69 -4.33 -62.52
CA GLU A 394 4.13 -5.68 -62.51
C GLU A 394 4.72 -6.56 -61.41
N SER A 395 5.82 -6.13 -60.80
CA SER A 395 6.54 -6.86 -59.78
C SER A 395 6.92 -5.99 -58.59
N VAL A 396 7.28 -6.67 -57.45
CA VAL A 396 7.86 -6.01 -56.27
C VAL A 396 9.14 -5.25 -56.61
N ASP A 397 9.98 -5.83 -57.48
CA ASP A 397 11.24 -5.22 -57.93
C ASP A 397 11.00 -3.93 -58.72
N ASP A 398 9.95 -3.88 -59.54
CA ASP A 398 9.56 -2.66 -60.25
C ASP A 398 9.18 -1.55 -59.27
N LEU A 399 8.35 -1.85 -58.27
CA LEU A 399 7.93 -0.90 -57.26
C LEU A 399 9.14 -0.38 -56.45
N VAL A 400 10.04 -1.28 -56.06
CA VAL A 400 11.25 -0.93 -55.30
C VAL A 400 12.18 -0.04 -56.16
N ARG A 401 12.37 -0.38 -57.44
CA ARG A 401 13.17 0.45 -58.38
C ARG A 401 12.57 1.85 -58.55
N LEU A 402 11.26 1.94 -58.75
CA LEU A 402 10.57 3.22 -58.90
C LEU A 402 10.71 4.06 -57.64
N LYS A 403 10.59 3.46 -56.46
CA LYS A 403 10.75 4.14 -55.18
C LYS A 403 12.17 4.67 -54.96
N ASN A 404 13.17 3.82 -55.23
CA ASN A 404 14.59 4.18 -55.07
C ASN A 404 15.04 5.17 -56.16
N GLY A 405 14.46 5.15 -57.35
CA GLY A 405 14.71 6.06 -58.45
C GLY A 405 14.16 7.48 -58.25
N GLY A 406 13.53 7.75 -57.12
CA GLY A 406 13.12 9.10 -56.73
C GLY A 406 11.81 9.59 -57.31
N LEU A 407 10.87 8.71 -57.63
CA LEU A 407 9.55 9.07 -58.17
C LEU A 407 8.77 10.11 -57.30
N TRP A 408 9.13 10.26 -56.03
CA TRP A 408 8.59 11.24 -55.11
C TRP A 408 9.38 12.56 -55.02
N LYS A 409 10.52 12.68 -55.74
CA LYS A 409 11.41 13.85 -55.59
C LYS A 409 11.04 15.00 -56.52
N ASN A 410 9.91 14.96 -57.22
CA ASN A 410 9.43 16.06 -58.07
C ASN A 410 7.93 16.30 -57.89
#